data_fee5d2f4ba4768283cdf0b595228f34f
#
_entry.id   fee5d2f4ba4768283cdf0b595228f34f
#
_cell.length_a   1.000
_cell.length_b   1.000
_cell.length_c   1.000
_cell.angle_alpha   90.00
_cell.angle_beta   90.00
_cell.angle_gamma   90.00
#
_symmetry.space_group_name_H-M   'P 1'
#
loop_
_entity.id
_entity.type
_entity.pdbx_description
1 polymer ?
#
loop_
_entity_poly.entity_id
_entity_poly.type
_entity_poly.pdbx_seq_one_letter_code
_entity_poly.pdbx_strand_id
1 'polypeptide(L)'
;YNTFRLFAVDDESGAVICDYPEGRKKPAIPIPYAQETMHGFEYAFAGLLMSRGYIDEGLRVVRGVRDRYTGDNRNPWNEIECGSNYARSMASFALIPILSGQKTDLTRGYLAFAPKLAEDNFRCVFAAGCAWGRVTLGSENRLDIFAGELKLRRLELPVESVSEVIVDGKPVEFSFEDGAICFVASARESVVVK
;
A
#
# COMPACT_ATOMS: atom_id res chain seq x y z
N TYR A 1 28.55 11.48 -4.38
CA TYR A 1 29.62 10.69 -4.97
C TYR A 1 29.76 9.37 -4.25
N ASN A 2 29.21 8.31 -4.82
CA ASN A 2 29.31 6.97 -4.29
C ASN A 2 30.32 6.20 -5.15
N THR A 3 31.50 5.94 -4.59
CA THR A 3 32.59 5.31 -5.33
C THR A 3 32.43 3.81 -5.55
N PHE A 4 31.48 3.18 -4.88
CA PHE A 4 31.45 1.72 -4.82
C PHE A 4 30.29 1.06 -5.54
N ARG A 5 29.22 1.80 -5.82
CA ARG A 5 28.00 1.22 -6.37
C ARG A 5 27.27 2.18 -7.30
N LEU A 6 26.84 1.64 -8.41
CA LEU A 6 25.92 2.29 -9.34
C LEU A 6 24.59 1.56 -9.23
N PHE A 7 23.56 2.28 -8.82
CA PHE A 7 22.23 1.75 -8.55
C PHE A 7 21.22 2.12 -9.61
N ALA A 8 21.54 3.10 -10.42
CA ALA A 8 20.85 3.44 -11.66
C ALA A 8 21.93 3.80 -12.68
N VAL A 9 21.92 3.18 -13.84
CA VAL A 9 22.89 3.35 -14.93
C VAL A 9 22.14 3.57 -16.24
N ASP A 10 22.80 4.24 -17.17
CA ASP A 10 22.29 4.54 -18.51
C ASP A 10 20.91 5.19 -18.48
N ASP A 11 19.89 4.53 -19.00
CA ASP A 11 18.50 4.99 -19.06
C ASP A 11 17.65 4.64 -17.82
N GLU A 12 18.24 3.96 -16.84
CA GLU A 12 17.55 3.64 -15.60
C GLU A 12 17.26 4.90 -14.77
N SER A 13 16.12 4.90 -14.08
CA SER A 13 15.71 5.98 -13.18
C SER A 13 15.60 5.51 -11.73
N GLY A 14 15.79 6.44 -10.81
CA GLY A 14 15.62 6.18 -9.38
C GLY A 14 15.69 7.46 -8.55
N ALA A 15 15.05 7.43 -7.39
CA ALA A 15 15.14 8.52 -6.43
C ALA A 15 16.40 8.36 -5.55
N VAL A 16 17.29 9.33 -5.60
CA VAL A 16 18.49 9.34 -4.75
C VAL A 16 18.14 9.70 -3.31
N ILE A 17 18.94 9.20 -2.36
CA ILE A 17 18.74 9.47 -0.93
C ILE A 17 18.86 10.97 -0.63
N CYS A 18 19.83 11.64 -1.21
CA CYS A 18 19.92 13.08 -1.15
C CYS A 18 20.65 13.65 -2.37
N ASP A 19 20.37 14.90 -2.65
CA ASP A 19 21.12 15.69 -3.63
C ASP A 19 21.49 17.04 -3.01
N TYR A 20 22.24 17.82 -3.76
CA TYR A 20 22.73 19.10 -3.32
C TYR A 20 21.99 20.20 -4.09
N PRO A 21 21.48 21.23 -3.40
CA PRO A 21 20.82 22.34 -4.07
C PRO A 21 21.71 22.97 -5.15
N GLU A 22 21.09 23.49 -6.19
CA GLU A 22 21.80 24.19 -7.26
C GLU A 22 22.72 25.29 -6.70
N GLY A 23 23.91 25.39 -7.23
CA GLY A 23 24.93 26.32 -6.75
C GLY A 23 25.67 25.90 -5.48
N ARG A 24 25.34 24.81 -4.86
CA ARG A 24 26.07 24.23 -3.73
C ARG A 24 27.13 23.22 -4.20
N LYS A 25 28.27 23.22 -3.54
CA LYS A 25 29.34 22.27 -3.84
C LYS A 25 29.10 20.98 -3.05
N LYS A 26 29.30 19.86 -3.73
CA LYS A 26 29.40 18.57 -3.05
C LYS A 26 30.60 18.55 -2.12
N PRO A 27 30.54 17.89 -0.95
CA PRO A 27 31.69 17.70 -0.08
C PRO A 27 32.87 17.03 -0.83
N ALA A 28 34.08 17.44 -0.53
CA ALA A 28 35.28 16.79 -1.09
C ALA A 28 35.39 15.32 -0.65
N ILE A 29 34.98 15.05 0.59
CA ILE A 29 34.84 13.70 1.12
C ILE A 29 33.42 13.24 0.84
N PRO A 30 33.23 12.13 0.10
CA PRO A 30 31.89 11.62 -0.20
C PRO A 30 31.13 11.27 1.09
N ILE A 31 29.86 11.66 1.16
CA ILE A 31 28.95 11.19 2.19
C ILE A 31 28.48 9.80 1.76
N PRO A 32 28.67 8.76 2.59
CA PRO A 32 28.18 7.42 2.27
C PRO A 32 26.70 7.43 1.91
N TYR A 33 26.33 6.71 0.86
CA TYR A 33 24.96 6.53 0.38
C TYR A 33 24.24 7.79 -0.15
N ALA A 34 24.85 8.96 -0.13
CA ALA A 34 24.16 10.21 -0.50
C ALA A 34 23.50 10.14 -1.90
N GLN A 35 24.20 9.59 -2.87
CA GLN A 35 23.72 9.48 -4.25
C GLN A 35 23.27 8.05 -4.62
N GLU A 36 23.01 7.23 -3.63
CA GLU A 36 22.50 5.88 -3.83
C GLU A 36 20.97 5.92 -4.04
N THR A 37 20.48 5.11 -4.96
CA THR A 37 19.04 4.80 -5.06
C THR A 37 18.79 3.56 -4.22
N MET A 38 18.02 3.71 -3.15
CA MET A 38 17.71 2.62 -2.23
C MET A 38 16.24 2.26 -2.36
N HIS A 39 15.95 1.11 -2.94
CA HIS A 39 14.58 0.69 -3.26
C HIS A 39 13.63 0.68 -2.05
N GLY A 40 14.11 0.37 -0.85
CA GLY A 40 13.30 0.46 0.37
C GLY A 40 12.83 1.88 0.67
N PHE A 41 13.71 2.88 0.51
CA PHE A 41 13.34 4.29 0.64
C PHE A 41 12.50 4.77 -0.54
N GLU A 42 12.75 4.28 -1.75
CA GLU A 42 11.95 4.61 -2.92
C GLU A 42 10.51 4.11 -2.76
N TYR A 43 10.29 2.89 -2.26
CA TYR A 43 8.94 2.40 -1.95
C TYR A 43 8.26 3.21 -0.84
N ALA A 44 9.00 3.61 0.20
CA ALA A 44 8.46 4.49 1.24
C ALA A 44 8.08 5.86 0.68
N PHE A 45 8.93 6.44 -0.18
CA PHE A 45 8.67 7.70 -0.87
C PHE A 45 7.46 7.60 -1.81
N ALA A 46 7.38 6.53 -2.61
CA ALA A 46 6.23 6.25 -3.45
C ALA A 46 4.93 6.16 -2.62
N GLY A 47 4.98 5.44 -1.51
CA GLY A 47 3.85 5.33 -0.57
C GLY A 47 3.44 6.69 0.00
N LEU A 48 4.40 7.55 0.36
CA LEU A 48 4.12 8.91 0.81
C LEU A 48 3.42 9.73 -0.28
N LEU A 49 3.94 9.72 -1.50
CA LEU A 49 3.32 10.42 -2.64
C LEU A 49 1.87 9.95 -2.84
N MET A 50 1.66 8.64 -2.95
CA MET A 50 0.32 8.04 -3.14
C MET A 50 -0.63 8.37 -1.98
N SER A 51 -0.15 8.38 -0.74
CA SER A 51 -0.96 8.73 0.42
C SER A 51 -1.46 10.17 0.37
N ARG A 52 -0.72 11.06 -0.30
CA ARG A 52 -1.04 12.48 -0.51
C ARG A 52 -1.79 12.76 -1.80
N GLY A 53 -2.16 11.73 -2.57
CA GLY A 53 -2.91 11.86 -3.82
C GLY A 53 -2.06 11.97 -5.08
N TYR A 54 -0.72 11.97 -4.97
CA TYR A 54 0.21 11.96 -6.11
C TYR A 54 0.42 10.53 -6.60
N ILE A 55 -0.65 9.94 -7.17
CA ILE A 55 -0.68 8.52 -7.53
C ILE A 55 0.28 8.22 -8.67
N ASP A 56 0.25 9.01 -9.74
CA ASP A 56 1.06 8.79 -10.94
C ASP A 56 2.57 8.96 -10.64
N GLU A 57 2.92 9.95 -9.82
CA GLU A 57 4.30 10.17 -9.39
C GLU A 57 4.79 9.00 -8.52
N GLY A 58 3.95 8.53 -7.60
CA GLY A 58 4.27 7.38 -6.79
C GLY A 58 4.43 6.11 -7.63
N LEU A 59 3.54 5.86 -8.59
CA LEU A 59 3.65 4.73 -9.52
C LEU A 59 4.88 4.83 -10.41
N ARG A 60 5.27 6.05 -10.82
CA ARG A 60 6.52 6.27 -11.58
C ARG A 60 7.75 5.89 -10.78
N VAL A 61 7.79 6.23 -9.47
CA VAL A 61 8.90 5.79 -8.59
C VAL A 61 8.95 4.27 -8.49
N VAL A 62 7.80 3.61 -8.27
CA VAL A 62 7.72 2.15 -8.21
C VAL A 62 8.20 1.52 -9.52
N ARG A 63 7.80 2.06 -10.67
CA ARG A 63 8.23 1.59 -11.98
C ARG A 63 9.75 1.70 -12.11
N GLY A 64 10.34 2.85 -11.75
CA GLY A 64 11.79 3.03 -11.78
C GLY A 64 12.54 1.96 -10.97
N VAL A 65 12.02 1.56 -9.80
CA VAL A 65 12.58 0.44 -9.05
C VAL A 65 12.43 -0.87 -9.83
N ARG A 66 11.24 -1.18 -10.34
CA ARG A 66 10.98 -2.46 -11.01
C ARG A 66 11.78 -2.61 -12.30
N ASP A 67 11.92 -1.54 -13.07
CA ASP A 67 12.65 -1.54 -14.33
C ASP A 67 14.16 -1.81 -14.14
N ARG A 68 14.71 -1.53 -12.96
CA ARG A 68 16.09 -1.88 -12.59
C ARG A 68 16.29 -3.34 -12.23
N TYR A 69 15.22 -4.09 -11.89
CA TYR A 69 15.28 -5.46 -11.36
C TYR A 69 14.34 -6.40 -12.14
N THR A 70 14.52 -6.45 -13.45
CA THR A 70 13.65 -7.25 -14.35
C THR A 70 13.98 -8.73 -14.37
N GLY A 71 15.18 -9.10 -13.95
CA GLY A 71 15.75 -10.43 -14.13
C GLY A 71 16.78 -10.47 -15.26
N ASP A 72 16.61 -9.63 -16.27
CA ASP A 72 17.60 -9.47 -17.34
C ASP A 72 18.74 -8.53 -16.92
N ASN A 73 18.38 -7.42 -16.25
CA ASN A 73 19.36 -6.44 -15.77
C ASN A 73 19.93 -6.83 -14.40
N ARG A 74 19.07 -7.09 -13.42
CA ARG A 74 19.45 -7.46 -12.06
C ARG A 74 18.51 -8.51 -11.51
N ASN A 75 18.98 -9.19 -10.45
CA ASN A 75 18.19 -10.22 -9.77
C ASN A 75 16.99 -9.57 -9.03
N PRO A 76 15.74 -9.88 -9.41
CA PRO A 76 14.55 -9.31 -8.75
C PRO A 76 14.34 -9.81 -7.32
N TRP A 77 15.08 -10.84 -6.90
CA TRP A 77 15.03 -11.41 -5.56
C TRP A 77 16.15 -10.90 -4.65
N ASN A 78 17.10 -10.17 -5.20
CA ASN A 78 18.23 -9.61 -4.47
C ASN A 78 18.51 -8.19 -4.95
N GLU A 79 17.65 -7.28 -4.54
CA GLU A 79 17.79 -5.85 -4.84
C GLU A 79 19.01 -5.28 -4.11
N ILE A 80 19.89 -4.62 -4.86
CA ILE A 80 21.14 -4.09 -4.33
C ILE A 80 20.88 -2.83 -3.52
N GLU A 81 21.22 -2.87 -2.25
CA GLU A 81 21.16 -1.74 -1.35
C GLU A 81 22.15 -1.97 -0.20
N CYS A 82 22.96 -0.98 0.17
CA CYS A 82 23.81 -0.96 1.37
C CYS A 82 24.63 -2.23 1.67
N GLY A 83 24.92 -3.07 0.72
CA GLY A 83 25.61 -4.31 0.98
C GLY A 83 25.04 -5.53 0.28
N SER A 84 24.03 -5.36 -0.56
CA SER A 84 23.43 -6.36 -1.45
C SER A 84 22.63 -7.50 -0.80
N ASN A 85 22.36 -7.46 0.49
CA ASN A 85 21.60 -8.50 1.20
C ASN A 85 20.48 -7.95 2.07
N TYR A 86 19.96 -6.77 1.76
CA TYR A 86 18.87 -6.18 2.48
C TYR A 86 17.51 -6.58 1.89
N ALA A 87 16.58 -7.01 2.73
CA ALA A 87 15.22 -7.33 2.34
C ALA A 87 14.28 -6.11 2.43
N ARG A 88 14.73 -4.92 2.08
CA ARG A 88 13.94 -3.68 2.15
C ARG A 88 12.88 -3.55 1.06
N SER A 89 12.91 -4.40 0.06
CA SER A 89 11.81 -4.58 -0.90
C SER A 89 10.48 -4.88 -0.22
N MET A 90 10.49 -5.42 1.00
CA MET A 90 9.26 -5.57 1.80
C MET A 90 8.53 -4.24 2.07
N ALA A 91 9.19 -3.10 1.98
CA ALA A 91 8.54 -1.79 2.05
C ALA A 91 7.45 -1.62 0.96
N SER A 92 7.54 -2.34 -0.16
CA SER A 92 6.52 -2.36 -1.21
C SER A 92 5.16 -2.88 -0.74
N PHE A 93 5.12 -3.71 0.30
CA PHE A 93 3.84 -4.18 0.85
C PHE A 93 2.96 -3.05 1.38
N ALA A 94 3.54 -1.92 1.80
CA ALA A 94 2.79 -0.75 2.22
C ALA A 94 1.97 -0.12 1.09
N LEU A 95 2.34 -0.34 -0.16
CA LEU A 95 1.62 0.21 -1.32
C LEU A 95 0.21 -0.37 -1.45
N ILE A 96 0.00 -1.64 -1.05
CA ILE A 96 -1.31 -2.30 -1.11
C ILE A 96 -2.34 -1.58 -0.21
N PRO A 97 -2.13 -1.43 1.10
CA PRO A 97 -3.08 -0.69 1.95
C PRO A 97 -3.18 0.79 1.58
N ILE A 98 -2.13 1.42 1.08
CA ILE A 98 -2.18 2.82 0.64
C ILE A 98 -3.09 2.97 -0.59
N LEU A 99 -2.93 2.13 -1.60
CA LEU A 99 -3.73 2.18 -2.83
C LEU A 99 -5.17 1.71 -2.62
N SER A 100 -5.41 0.77 -1.71
CA SER A 100 -6.76 0.36 -1.31
C SER A 100 -7.43 1.37 -0.37
N GLY A 101 -6.69 2.34 0.14
CA GLY A 101 -7.15 3.28 1.15
C GLY A 101 -7.54 2.61 2.46
N GLN A 102 -6.95 1.42 2.74
CA GLN A 102 -7.24 0.69 3.96
C GLN A 102 -6.83 1.48 5.20
N LYS A 103 -7.76 1.63 6.14
CA LYS A 103 -7.51 2.13 7.49
C LYS A 103 -7.99 1.10 8.49
N THR A 104 -7.23 0.87 9.55
CA THR A 104 -7.51 -0.18 10.52
C THR A 104 -7.21 0.28 11.93
N ASP A 105 -8.22 0.17 12.82
CA ASP A 105 -8.06 0.28 14.27
C ASP A 105 -8.90 -0.82 14.94
N LEU A 106 -8.31 -1.99 15.09
CA LEU A 106 -9.02 -3.15 15.63
C LEU A 106 -9.27 -3.06 17.13
N THR A 107 -8.64 -2.14 17.84
CA THR A 107 -8.98 -1.87 19.26
C THR A 107 -10.39 -1.28 19.38
N ARG A 108 -10.82 -0.59 18.33
CA ARG A 108 -12.17 -0.02 18.18
C ARG A 108 -13.07 -0.82 17.27
N GLY A 109 -12.58 -1.92 16.67
CA GLY A 109 -13.30 -2.69 15.66
C GLY A 109 -13.54 -1.91 14.37
N TYR A 110 -12.60 -1.02 13.99
CA TYR A 110 -12.69 -0.15 12.83
C TYR A 110 -11.89 -0.68 11.64
N LEU A 111 -12.54 -0.70 10.48
CA LEU A 111 -11.92 -0.99 9.19
C LEU A 111 -12.53 -0.05 8.13
N ALA A 112 -11.70 0.44 7.21
CA ALA A 112 -12.14 1.25 6.11
C ALA A 112 -11.40 0.91 4.82
N PHE A 113 -12.05 1.16 3.67
CA PHE A 113 -11.45 1.11 2.35
C PHE A 113 -11.90 2.33 1.53
N ALA A 114 -10.95 3.00 0.91
CA ALA A 114 -11.19 4.12 -0.02
C ALA A 114 -10.18 4.00 -1.18
N PRO A 115 -10.44 3.13 -2.17
CA PRO A 115 -9.53 2.86 -3.27
C PRO A 115 -9.10 4.11 -4.00
N LYS A 116 -7.84 4.15 -4.42
CA LYS A 116 -7.25 5.25 -5.20
C LYS A 116 -7.06 4.88 -6.66
N LEU A 117 -7.35 3.63 -7.01
CA LEU A 117 -7.29 3.08 -8.37
C LEU A 117 -8.49 2.16 -8.58
N ALA A 118 -9.01 2.12 -9.82
CA ALA A 118 -10.10 1.21 -10.24
C ALA A 118 -11.33 1.32 -9.32
N GLU A 119 -11.78 2.53 -9.03
CA GLU A 119 -12.85 2.81 -8.07
C GLU A 119 -14.17 2.09 -8.41
N ASP A 120 -14.49 1.93 -9.70
CA ASP A 120 -15.74 1.31 -10.17
C ASP A 120 -15.76 -0.22 -10.07
N ASN A 121 -14.62 -0.86 -9.93
CA ASN A 121 -14.51 -2.34 -9.87
C ASN A 121 -13.23 -2.75 -9.16
N PHE A 122 -13.13 -2.38 -7.91
CA PHE A 122 -11.94 -2.60 -7.10
C PHE A 122 -11.91 -3.98 -6.46
N ARG A 123 -10.75 -4.63 -6.52
CA ARG A 123 -10.46 -5.87 -5.78
C ARG A 123 -9.06 -5.82 -5.21
N CYS A 124 -8.94 -6.15 -3.93
CA CYS A 124 -7.64 -6.17 -3.26
C CYS A 124 -7.61 -7.18 -2.12
N VAL A 125 -6.43 -7.71 -1.82
CA VAL A 125 -6.17 -8.42 -0.58
C VAL A 125 -6.17 -7.44 0.58
N PHE A 126 -6.65 -7.86 1.74
CA PHE A 126 -6.48 -7.13 2.99
C PHE A 126 -6.00 -8.05 4.10
N ALA A 127 -5.34 -7.46 5.09
CA ALA A 127 -5.01 -8.10 6.36
C ALA A 127 -5.40 -7.15 7.50
N ALA A 128 -6.06 -7.70 8.52
CA ALA A 128 -6.54 -6.96 9.67
C ALA A 128 -6.50 -7.85 10.93
N GLY A 129 -5.48 -7.67 11.76
CA GLY A 129 -5.24 -8.52 12.92
C GLY A 129 -4.92 -9.96 12.55
N CYS A 130 -5.73 -10.89 13.03
CA CYS A 130 -5.60 -12.31 12.68
C CYS A 130 -6.39 -12.71 11.43
N ALA A 131 -7.22 -11.81 10.89
CA ALA A 131 -8.00 -12.06 9.68
C ALA A 131 -7.27 -11.55 8.45
N TRP A 132 -7.41 -12.29 7.34
CA TRP A 132 -7.04 -11.82 6.02
C TRP A 132 -8.03 -12.32 4.97
N GLY A 133 -8.10 -11.60 3.86
CA GLY A 133 -9.08 -11.92 2.85
C GLY A 133 -9.00 -10.98 1.65
N ARG A 134 -10.14 -10.83 0.98
CA ARG A 134 -10.29 -9.98 -0.18
C ARG A 134 -11.43 -8.98 0.03
N VAL A 135 -11.19 -7.73 -0.31
CA VAL A 135 -12.22 -6.72 -0.47
C VAL A 135 -12.58 -6.60 -1.95
N THR A 136 -13.87 -6.55 -2.24
CA THR A 136 -14.45 -6.24 -3.56
C THR A 136 -15.38 -5.06 -3.39
N LEU A 137 -15.23 -4.01 -4.21
CA LEU A 137 -16.07 -2.81 -4.20
C LEU A 137 -16.49 -2.46 -5.62
N GLY A 138 -17.70 -1.94 -5.77
CA GLY A 138 -18.32 -1.57 -7.04
C GLY A 138 -19.72 -2.14 -7.18
N SER A 139 -19.95 -3.04 -8.12
CA SER A 139 -21.25 -3.69 -8.29
C SER A 139 -21.68 -4.56 -7.10
N GLU A 140 -20.71 -5.02 -6.33
CA GLU A 140 -20.87 -5.72 -5.06
C GLU A 140 -19.87 -5.14 -4.05
N ASN A 141 -20.33 -4.84 -2.84
CA ASN A 141 -19.45 -4.41 -1.75
C ASN A 141 -19.31 -5.55 -0.75
N ARG A 142 -18.14 -6.21 -0.77
CA ARG A 142 -17.95 -7.46 -0.05
C ARG A 142 -16.54 -7.60 0.50
N LEU A 143 -16.46 -8.10 1.71
CA LEU A 143 -15.23 -8.63 2.30
C LEU A 143 -15.35 -10.14 2.38
N ASP A 144 -14.51 -10.88 1.67
CA ASP A 144 -14.35 -12.35 1.85
C ASP A 144 -13.23 -12.58 2.85
N ILE A 145 -13.45 -13.42 3.85
CA ILE A 145 -12.46 -13.76 4.86
C ILE A 145 -11.96 -15.17 4.56
N PHE A 146 -10.67 -15.29 4.24
CA PHE A 146 -10.06 -16.57 3.88
C PHE A 146 -9.52 -17.32 5.09
N ALA A 147 -9.13 -16.59 6.13
CA ALA A 147 -8.76 -17.17 7.41
C ALA A 147 -8.87 -16.14 8.53
N GLY A 148 -9.02 -16.63 9.76
CA GLY A 148 -9.11 -15.83 10.97
C GLY A 148 -10.53 -15.39 11.31
N GLU A 149 -10.63 -14.37 12.14
CA GLU A 149 -11.89 -13.78 12.59
C GLU A 149 -11.76 -12.26 12.58
N LEU A 150 -12.68 -11.58 11.91
CA LEU A 150 -12.73 -10.13 11.83
C LEU A 150 -13.86 -9.59 12.71
N LYS A 151 -13.50 -8.90 13.78
CA LYS A 151 -14.46 -8.28 14.71
C LYS A 151 -14.65 -6.82 14.31
N LEU A 152 -15.86 -6.47 13.88
CA LEU A 152 -16.19 -5.14 13.40
C LEU A 152 -17.25 -4.47 14.28
N ARG A 153 -17.06 -3.15 14.46
CA ARG A 153 -18.05 -2.22 15.03
C ARG A 153 -18.30 -1.04 14.09
N ARG A 154 -17.35 -0.76 13.19
CA ARG A 154 -17.42 0.33 12.24
C ARG A 154 -16.72 -0.07 10.95
N LEU A 155 -17.45 0.00 9.83
CA LEU A 155 -16.93 -0.24 8.50
C LEU A 155 -17.21 1.00 7.63
N GLU A 156 -16.18 1.55 6.99
CA GLU A 156 -16.34 2.63 6.03
C GLU A 156 -15.98 2.13 4.62
N LEU A 157 -16.91 2.31 3.70
CA LEU A 157 -16.77 1.98 2.29
C LEU A 157 -17.20 3.18 1.45
N PRO A 158 -16.77 3.30 0.20
CA PRO A 158 -17.19 4.39 -0.69
C PRO A 158 -18.62 4.14 -1.24
N VAL A 159 -19.60 4.16 -0.34
CA VAL A 159 -21.03 3.95 -0.66
C VAL A 159 -21.84 5.16 -0.20
N GLU A 160 -22.87 5.51 -0.97
CA GLU A 160 -23.73 6.64 -0.65
C GLU A 160 -24.92 6.25 0.27
N SER A 161 -25.32 4.98 0.21
CA SER A 161 -26.40 4.43 1.02
C SER A 161 -26.18 2.95 1.31
N VAL A 162 -26.83 2.46 2.34
CA VAL A 162 -26.78 1.04 2.73
C VAL A 162 -28.21 0.59 3.06
N SER A 163 -28.68 -0.47 2.42
CA SER A 163 -29.98 -1.07 2.64
C SER A 163 -29.93 -2.33 3.50
N GLU A 164 -28.81 -3.05 3.48
CA GLU A 164 -28.64 -4.29 4.21
C GLU A 164 -27.17 -4.57 4.50
N VAL A 165 -26.89 -5.14 5.67
CA VAL A 165 -25.58 -5.68 6.02
C VAL A 165 -25.73 -7.16 6.38
N ILE A 166 -24.97 -8.02 5.72
CA ILE A 166 -25.00 -9.48 5.90
C ILE A 166 -23.64 -9.93 6.39
N VAL A 167 -23.60 -10.64 7.50
CA VAL A 167 -22.38 -11.21 8.06
C VAL A 167 -22.52 -12.72 8.12
N ASP A 168 -21.62 -13.45 7.48
CA ASP A 168 -21.62 -14.93 7.38
C ASP A 168 -22.99 -15.49 6.96
N GLY A 169 -23.59 -14.84 5.94
CA GLY A 169 -24.90 -15.21 5.39
C GLY A 169 -26.11 -14.79 6.22
N LYS A 170 -25.94 -14.05 7.31
CA LYS A 170 -27.05 -13.60 8.18
C LYS A 170 -27.14 -12.09 8.19
N PRO A 171 -28.33 -11.49 8.04
CA PRO A 171 -28.52 -10.05 8.19
C PRO A 171 -28.23 -9.63 9.64
N VAL A 172 -27.65 -8.46 9.80
CA VAL A 172 -27.35 -7.85 11.08
C VAL A 172 -27.97 -6.44 11.17
N GLU A 173 -28.35 -6.04 12.37
CA GLU A 173 -28.78 -4.67 12.64
C GLU A 173 -27.58 -3.72 12.48
N PHE A 174 -27.81 -2.58 11.84
CA PHE A 174 -26.80 -1.55 11.60
C PHE A 174 -27.40 -0.14 11.63
N SER A 175 -26.56 0.84 11.78
CA SER A 175 -26.85 2.24 11.42
C SER A 175 -25.86 2.71 10.35
N PHE A 176 -26.30 3.67 9.52
CA PHE A 176 -25.44 4.30 8.52
C PHE A 176 -25.48 5.81 8.73
N GLU A 177 -24.38 6.38 9.18
CA GLU A 177 -24.25 7.79 9.52
C GLU A 177 -22.87 8.30 9.10
N ASP A 178 -22.80 9.47 8.49
CA ASP A 178 -21.55 10.12 8.06
C ASP A 178 -20.62 9.21 7.23
N GLY A 179 -21.20 8.38 6.34
CA GLY A 179 -20.44 7.44 5.50
C GLY A 179 -19.91 6.21 6.24
N ALA A 180 -20.30 6.01 7.49
CA ALA A 180 -19.92 4.88 8.30
C ALA A 180 -21.07 3.92 8.57
N ILE A 181 -20.82 2.62 8.40
CA ILE A 181 -21.70 1.53 8.73
C ILE A 181 -21.33 1.02 10.12
N CYS A 182 -22.21 1.23 11.09
CA CYS A 182 -21.98 0.82 12.48
C CYS A 182 -22.81 -0.41 12.81
N PHE A 183 -22.17 -1.49 13.22
CA PHE A 183 -22.76 -2.76 13.63
C PHE A 183 -21.80 -3.53 14.53
N VAL A 184 -22.27 -4.51 15.26
CA VAL A 184 -21.43 -5.37 16.09
C VAL A 184 -21.49 -6.79 15.59
N ALA A 185 -20.41 -7.26 14.98
CA ALA A 185 -20.33 -8.63 14.48
C ALA A 185 -18.89 -9.17 14.48
N SER A 186 -18.81 -10.49 14.50
CA SER A 186 -17.60 -11.27 14.21
C SER A 186 -17.82 -12.06 12.94
N ALA A 187 -17.04 -11.75 11.91
CA ALA A 187 -17.12 -12.41 10.61
C ALA A 187 -15.98 -13.43 10.44
N ARG A 188 -16.29 -14.59 9.90
CA ARG A 188 -15.32 -15.65 9.58
C ARG A 188 -15.34 -16.08 8.11
N GLU A 189 -16.39 -15.72 7.39
CA GLU A 189 -16.57 -16.07 5.98
C GLU A 189 -16.72 -14.81 5.13
N SER A 190 -17.66 -13.92 5.48
CA SER A 190 -17.88 -12.72 4.68
C SER A 190 -18.64 -11.60 5.41
N VAL A 191 -18.46 -10.37 4.91
CA VAL A 191 -19.31 -9.22 5.17
C VAL A 191 -19.78 -8.67 3.82
N VAL A 192 -21.08 -8.59 3.62
CA VAL A 192 -21.70 -8.05 2.38
C VAL A 192 -22.51 -6.82 2.75
N VAL A 193 -22.33 -5.76 1.96
CA VAL A 193 -23.03 -4.48 2.10
C VAL A 193 -23.80 -4.22 0.81
N LYS A 194 -25.12 -4.01 0.92
CA LYS A 194 -26.02 -3.73 -0.21
C LYS A 194 -26.60 -2.33 -0.12
#